data_46f9637fd68b58c37ee886943deb1b47
#
_entry.id   46f9637fd68b58c37ee886943deb1b47
#
_cell.length_a   1.000
_cell.length_b   1.000
_cell.length_c   1.000
_cell.angle_alpha   90.00
_cell.angle_beta   90.00
_cell.angle_gamma   90.00
#
_symmetry.space_group_name_H-M   'P 1'
#
loop_
_entity.id
_entity.type
_entity.pdbx_description
1 polymer ?
#
loop_
_entity_poly.entity_id
_entity_poly.type
_entity_poly.pdbx_seq_one_letter_code
_entity_poly.pdbx_strand_id
1 'polypeptide(L)'
;TGPEVINETVKILEKTETKYDVKFNFTNNDLGGDRFLKSNELVTSKDLDELGSSDAILLGAIGHPDVKPGILEQGILLNLRKEFDQYINLRPVVLYPGVETPLANKGPEDINFTVVRENTEGLYAGAGGYIHYGTESEVATQESINTWKAINRCIVYAFEYAKQNGRKKITLCAKTNVLTYAHDLWERIFYDVAKDYPEIETDYG
;
A
#
# COMPACT_ATOMS: atom_id res chain seq x y z
N THR A 1 16.48 9.04 -5.97
CA THR A 1 15.16 9.69 -5.71
C THR A 1 14.71 9.59 -4.26
N GLY A 2 15.09 8.55 -3.51
CA GLY A 2 14.71 8.40 -2.11
C GLY A 2 15.18 9.56 -1.22
N PRO A 3 16.50 9.80 -1.08
CA PRO A 3 17.04 10.83 -0.20
C PRO A 3 16.56 12.23 -0.51
N GLU A 4 16.45 12.60 -1.78
CA GLU A 4 16.02 13.94 -2.20
C GLU A 4 14.58 14.22 -1.76
N VAL A 5 13.68 13.23 -1.94
CA VAL A 5 12.27 13.36 -1.53
C VAL A 5 12.15 13.43 -0.01
N ILE A 6 12.88 12.59 0.73
CA ILE A 6 12.89 12.59 2.19
C ILE A 6 13.40 13.92 2.73
N ASN A 7 14.49 14.45 2.19
CA ASN A 7 15.06 15.73 2.64
C ASN A 7 14.07 16.88 2.50
N GLU A 8 13.32 16.96 1.39
CA GLU A 8 12.30 18.00 1.22
C GLU A 8 11.10 17.78 2.15
N THR A 9 10.71 16.52 2.39
CA THR A 9 9.62 16.21 3.32
C THR A 9 9.99 16.58 4.76
N VAL A 10 11.23 16.29 5.21
CA VAL A 10 11.71 16.66 6.55
C VAL A 10 11.66 18.17 6.75
N LYS A 11 12.07 18.98 5.77
CA LYS A 11 11.96 20.45 5.84
C LYS A 11 10.52 20.92 6.08
N ILE A 12 9.55 20.26 5.46
CA ILE A 12 8.13 20.58 5.66
C ILE A 12 7.69 20.20 7.07
N LEU A 13 8.08 19.01 7.55
CA LEU A 13 7.78 18.56 8.91
C LEU A 13 8.38 19.51 9.97
N GLU A 14 9.61 19.94 9.82
CA GLU A 14 10.27 20.94 10.71
C GLU A 14 9.50 22.28 10.73
N LYS A 15 8.97 22.71 9.57
CA LYS A 15 8.10 23.91 9.54
C LYS A 15 6.74 23.67 10.19
N THR A 16 6.24 22.45 10.13
CA THR A 16 5.00 22.06 10.79
C THR A 16 5.12 22.13 12.31
N GLU A 17 6.26 21.79 12.88
CA GLU A 17 6.53 21.93 14.33
C GLU A 17 6.20 23.35 14.82
N THR A 18 6.69 24.35 14.10
CA THR A 18 6.50 25.75 14.48
C THR A 18 5.05 26.19 14.37
N LYS A 19 4.29 25.63 13.39
CA LYS A 19 2.90 26.05 13.10
C LYS A 19 1.87 25.40 14.03
N TYR A 20 2.12 24.15 14.45
CA TYR A 20 1.11 23.33 15.12
C TYR A 20 1.50 22.91 16.54
N ASP A 21 2.58 23.46 17.10
CA ASP A 21 3.10 23.14 18.43
C ASP A 21 3.28 21.61 18.64
N VAL A 22 3.83 20.95 17.62
CA VAL A 22 4.22 19.55 17.65
C VAL A 22 5.74 19.46 17.56
N LYS A 23 6.32 18.35 18.01
CA LYS A 23 7.76 18.10 17.91
C LYS A 23 8.01 16.73 17.29
N PHE A 24 8.90 16.67 16.32
CA PHE A 24 9.34 15.43 15.69
C PHE A 24 10.74 15.05 16.16
N ASN A 25 10.92 13.81 16.56
CA ASN A 25 12.24 13.23 16.81
C ASN A 25 12.54 12.29 15.64
N PHE A 26 13.47 12.69 14.78
CA PHE A 26 13.82 11.90 13.60
C PHE A 26 14.94 10.90 13.91
N THR A 27 14.73 9.64 13.58
CA THR A 27 15.75 8.61 13.49
C THR A 27 15.94 8.23 12.03
N ASN A 28 17.16 8.32 11.53
CA ASN A 28 17.47 8.04 10.13
C ASN A 28 18.00 6.62 9.98
N ASN A 29 17.35 5.83 9.11
CA ASN A 29 17.73 4.48 8.76
C ASN A 29 18.22 4.42 7.31
N ASP A 30 19.35 3.79 7.07
CA ASP A 30 20.00 3.68 5.76
C ASP A 30 19.48 2.49 4.91
N LEU A 31 18.24 2.07 5.11
CA LEU A 31 17.64 0.96 4.40
C LEU A 31 17.49 1.27 2.90
N GLY A 32 18.20 0.53 2.07
CA GLY A 32 18.18 0.75 0.62
C GLY A 32 19.24 -0.02 -0.15
N GLY A 33 19.36 0.30 -1.45
CA GLY A 33 20.28 -0.36 -2.36
C GLY A 33 21.77 -0.18 -2.00
N ASP A 34 22.14 1.00 -1.52
CA ASP A 34 23.52 1.28 -1.11
C ASP A 34 23.99 0.38 0.04
N ARG A 35 23.13 0.19 1.07
CA ARG A 35 23.41 -0.74 2.15
C ARG A 35 23.50 -2.18 1.65
N PHE A 36 22.54 -2.60 0.83
CA PHE A 36 22.53 -3.93 0.25
C PHE A 36 23.81 -4.23 -0.56
N LEU A 37 24.26 -3.29 -1.39
CA LEU A 37 25.49 -3.47 -2.20
C LEU A 37 26.76 -3.53 -1.34
N LYS A 38 26.80 -2.86 -0.20
CA LYS A 38 27.96 -2.84 0.71
C LYS A 38 28.05 -4.07 1.61
N SER A 39 26.91 -4.51 2.17
CA SER A 39 26.89 -5.54 3.22
C SER A 39 26.02 -6.76 2.89
N ASN A 40 25.29 -6.74 1.78
CA ASN A 40 24.26 -7.74 1.42
C ASN A 40 23.16 -7.85 2.49
N GLU A 41 22.94 -6.80 3.29
CA GLU A 41 21.89 -6.72 4.29
C GLU A 41 20.70 -5.92 3.76
N LEU A 42 19.49 -6.39 4.04
CA LEU A 42 18.23 -5.71 3.77
C LEU A 42 17.68 -5.10 5.07
N VAL A 43 16.75 -5.81 5.71
CA VAL A 43 16.18 -5.42 7.00
C VAL A 43 16.59 -6.46 8.04
N THR A 44 17.26 -6.03 9.11
CA THR A 44 17.64 -6.89 10.22
C THR A 44 16.62 -6.82 11.35
N SER A 45 16.68 -7.78 12.30
CA SER A 45 15.82 -7.74 13.49
C SER A 45 16.02 -6.44 14.30
N LYS A 46 17.25 -5.93 14.35
CA LYS A 46 17.55 -4.66 15.02
C LYS A 46 16.86 -3.48 14.33
N ASP A 47 16.86 -3.45 12.99
CA ASP A 47 16.12 -2.42 12.23
C ASP A 47 14.62 -2.48 12.53
N LEU A 48 14.06 -3.70 12.61
CA LEU A 48 12.64 -3.88 12.94
C LEU A 48 12.29 -3.40 14.33
N ASP A 49 13.13 -3.71 15.33
CA ASP A 49 12.96 -3.24 16.72
C ASP A 49 13.00 -1.71 16.80
N GLU A 50 13.96 -1.08 16.10
CA GLU A 50 14.11 0.38 16.06
C GLU A 50 12.91 1.04 15.34
N LEU A 51 12.54 0.57 14.16
CA LEU A 51 11.40 1.08 13.41
C LEU A 51 10.08 0.88 14.17
N GLY A 52 9.90 -0.28 14.81
CA GLY A 52 8.72 -0.62 15.61
C GLY A 52 8.57 0.24 16.88
N SER A 53 9.65 0.85 17.36
CA SER A 53 9.61 1.80 18.50
C SER A 53 9.17 3.21 18.10
N SER A 54 9.06 3.50 16.83
CA SER A 54 8.68 4.82 16.30
C SER A 54 7.17 4.93 16.12
N ASP A 55 6.60 6.12 16.31
CA ASP A 55 5.17 6.39 16.10
C ASP A 55 4.76 6.30 14.62
N ALA A 56 5.70 6.61 13.71
CA ALA A 56 5.49 6.54 12.26
C ALA A 56 6.81 6.32 11.51
N ILE A 57 6.71 5.73 10.33
CA ILE A 57 7.84 5.50 9.42
C ILE A 57 7.62 6.34 8.15
N LEU A 58 8.54 7.28 7.91
CA LEU A 58 8.60 8.02 6.66
C LEU A 58 9.50 7.26 5.68
N LEU A 59 8.90 6.64 4.69
CA LEU A 59 9.59 5.83 3.69
C LEU A 59 9.78 6.61 2.39
N GLY A 60 11.01 6.69 1.90
CA GLY A 60 11.33 7.19 0.57
C GLY A 60 11.09 6.14 -0.53
N ALA A 61 11.44 6.48 -1.75
CA ALA A 61 11.43 5.53 -2.85
C ALA A 61 12.52 4.47 -2.68
N ILE A 62 12.16 3.20 -2.90
CA ILE A 62 13.08 2.07 -2.86
C ILE A 62 13.36 1.62 -4.28
N GLY A 63 14.64 1.43 -4.59
CA GLY A 63 15.12 0.96 -5.89
C GLY A 63 16.57 1.39 -6.08
N HIS A 64 17.34 0.58 -6.81
CA HIS A 64 18.73 0.89 -7.16
C HIS A 64 19.05 0.28 -8.53
N PRO A 65 19.72 1.02 -9.44
CA PRO A 65 20.01 0.53 -10.79
C PRO A 65 20.87 -0.73 -10.82
N ASP A 66 21.77 -0.88 -9.85
CA ASP A 66 22.71 -2.01 -9.78
C ASP A 66 22.18 -3.18 -8.93
N VAL A 67 20.95 -3.11 -8.43
CA VAL A 67 20.29 -4.20 -7.70
C VAL A 67 19.20 -4.81 -8.57
N LYS A 68 19.19 -6.15 -8.67
CA LYS A 68 18.17 -6.86 -9.43
C LYS A 68 16.76 -6.49 -8.93
N PRO A 69 15.83 -6.15 -9.85
CA PRO A 69 14.43 -5.85 -9.48
C PRO A 69 13.81 -6.94 -8.60
N GLY A 70 13.02 -6.52 -7.62
CA GLY A 70 12.34 -7.39 -6.67
C GLY A 70 13.11 -7.64 -5.37
N ILE A 71 14.43 -7.54 -5.34
CA ILE A 71 15.22 -7.79 -4.11
C ILE A 71 14.90 -6.77 -3.03
N LEU A 72 15.01 -5.49 -3.35
CA LEU A 72 14.77 -4.40 -2.39
C LEU A 72 13.29 -4.28 -2.04
N GLU A 73 12.41 -4.43 -3.03
CA GLU A 73 10.97 -4.36 -2.83
C GLU A 73 10.49 -5.48 -1.89
N GLN A 74 10.93 -6.71 -2.11
CA GLN A 74 10.56 -7.84 -1.25
C GLN A 74 11.24 -7.78 0.12
N GLY A 75 12.53 -7.50 0.14
CA GLY A 75 13.34 -7.56 1.36
C GLY A 75 13.17 -6.35 2.29
N ILE A 76 12.71 -5.21 1.78
CA ILE A 76 12.46 -4.02 2.59
C ILE A 76 10.96 -3.71 2.64
N LEU A 77 10.37 -3.26 1.52
CA LEU A 77 9.02 -2.72 1.52
C LEU A 77 7.96 -3.76 1.93
N LEU A 78 7.96 -4.94 1.29
CA LEU A 78 6.98 -5.99 1.59
C LEU A 78 7.26 -6.65 2.94
N ASN A 79 8.52 -6.70 3.37
CA ASN A 79 8.88 -7.19 4.69
C ASN A 79 8.30 -6.30 5.79
N LEU A 80 8.53 -4.99 5.74
CA LEU A 80 7.97 -4.03 6.70
C LEU A 80 6.44 -4.09 6.77
N ARG A 81 5.76 -4.24 5.61
CA ARG A 81 4.29 -4.38 5.59
C ARG A 81 3.79 -5.59 6.37
N LYS A 82 4.50 -6.72 6.26
CA LYS A 82 4.13 -7.96 6.93
C LYS A 82 4.48 -7.92 8.41
N GLU A 83 5.70 -7.50 8.76
CA GLU A 83 6.19 -7.45 10.14
C GLU A 83 5.37 -6.48 11.00
N PHE A 84 4.96 -5.34 10.45
CA PHE A 84 4.13 -4.35 11.16
C PHE A 84 2.64 -4.48 10.88
N ASP A 85 2.19 -5.56 10.22
CA ASP A 85 0.79 -5.79 9.82
C ASP A 85 0.12 -4.54 9.22
N GLN A 86 0.83 -3.87 8.32
CA GLN A 86 0.34 -2.66 7.63
C GLN A 86 -0.67 -3.05 6.54
N TYR A 87 -1.81 -3.57 6.97
CA TYR A 87 -2.81 -4.21 6.11
C TYR A 87 -3.58 -3.24 5.21
N ILE A 88 -3.55 -1.96 5.48
CA ILE A 88 -4.18 -0.92 4.65
C ILE A 88 -3.15 -0.11 3.88
N ASN A 89 -3.38 0.01 2.59
CA ASN A 89 -2.75 1.01 1.74
C ASN A 89 -3.80 2.07 1.38
N LEU A 90 -3.78 3.17 2.11
CA LEU A 90 -4.71 4.29 1.91
C LEU A 90 -4.13 5.26 0.89
N ARG A 91 -4.84 5.45 -0.22
CA ARG A 91 -4.37 6.25 -1.36
C ARG A 91 -5.38 7.34 -1.73
N PRO A 92 -5.29 8.53 -1.13
CA PRO A 92 -6.09 9.66 -1.56
C PRO A 92 -5.64 10.13 -2.95
N VAL A 93 -6.59 10.39 -3.82
CA VAL A 93 -6.39 10.90 -5.17
C VAL A 93 -7.20 12.18 -5.32
N VAL A 94 -6.50 13.30 -5.52
CA VAL A 94 -7.09 14.62 -5.71
C VAL A 94 -6.42 15.27 -6.89
N LEU A 95 -7.20 15.75 -7.85
CA LEU A 95 -6.69 16.59 -8.92
C LEU A 95 -6.63 18.04 -8.42
N TYR A 96 -5.43 18.60 -8.36
CA TYR A 96 -5.25 19.99 -7.93
C TYR A 96 -5.45 20.97 -9.09
N PRO A 97 -5.91 22.21 -8.80
CA PRO A 97 -6.00 23.25 -9.82
C PRO A 97 -4.66 23.47 -10.55
N GLY A 98 -4.71 23.55 -11.87
CA GLY A 98 -3.54 23.72 -12.71
C GLY A 98 -2.78 22.44 -13.07
N VAL A 99 -3.22 21.29 -12.59
CA VAL A 99 -2.67 19.98 -12.97
C VAL A 99 -3.53 19.38 -14.09
N GLU A 100 -2.89 18.93 -15.16
CA GLU A 100 -3.57 18.26 -16.28
C GLU A 100 -3.91 16.80 -15.91
N THR A 101 -5.04 16.33 -16.44
CA THR A 101 -5.47 14.93 -16.31
C THR A 101 -5.60 14.29 -17.70
N PRO A 102 -5.27 12.98 -17.85
CA PRO A 102 -5.52 12.28 -19.12
C PRO A 102 -7.01 11.98 -19.37
N LEU A 103 -7.88 12.24 -18.40
CA LEU A 103 -9.32 12.02 -18.53
C LEU A 103 -9.98 13.19 -19.26
N ALA A 104 -10.67 12.91 -20.37
CA ALA A 104 -11.35 13.92 -21.16
C ALA A 104 -12.51 14.56 -20.35
N ASN A 105 -12.61 15.89 -20.41
CA ASN A 105 -13.67 16.68 -19.78
C ASN A 105 -13.80 16.46 -18.26
N LYS A 106 -12.67 16.24 -17.57
CA LYS A 106 -12.60 16.12 -16.10
C LYS A 106 -11.71 17.20 -15.51
N GLY A 107 -12.15 17.77 -14.40
CA GLY A 107 -11.49 18.82 -13.65
C GLY A 107 -11.27 18.48 -12.18
N PRO A 108 -10.70 19.42 -11.41
CA PRO A 108 -10.50 19.25 -9.97
C PRO A 108 -11.77 18.91 -9.17
N GLU A 109 -12.92 19.35 -9.63
CA GLU A 109 -14.23 19.08 -9.04
C GLU A 109 -14.71 17.63 -9.25
N ASP A 110 -14.19 16.96 -10.28
CA ASP A 110 -14.57 15.59 -10.63
C ASP A 110 -13.69 14.53 -9.95
N ILE A 111 -12.44 14.89 -9.60
CA ILE A 111 -11.43 13.91 -9.18
C ILE A 111 -11.02 14.18 -7.73
N ASN A 112 -11.76 13.57 -6.82
CA ASN A 112 -11.47 13.52 -5.39
C ASN A 112 -12.02 12.22 -4.81
N PHE A 113 -11.21 11.18 -4.81
CA PHE A 113 -11.58 9.88 -4.26
C PHE A 113 -10.40 9.27 -3.48
N THR A 114 -10.68 8.23 -2.72
CA THR A 114 -9.65 7.50 -1.97
C THR A 114 -9.75 6.02 -2.31
N VAL A 115 -8.62 5.41 -2.66
CA VAL A 115 -8.52 3.96 -2.82
C VAL A 115 -8.06 3.37 -1.50
N VAL A 116 -8.87 2.48 -0.95
CA VAL A 116 -8.50 1.62 0.18
C VAL A 116 -8.12 0.26 -0.39
N ARG A 117 -6.86 -0.15 -0.23
CA ARG A 117 -6.34 -1.39 -0.80
C ARG A 117 -5.78 -2.29 0.29
N GLU A 118 -6.10 -3.57 0.24
CA GLU A 118 -5.43 -4.59 1.03
C GLU A 118 -3.93 -4.63 0.65
N ASN A 119 -3.04 -4.77 1.64
CA ASN A 119 -1.62 -4.47 1.47
C ASN A 119 -0.69 -5.61 1.91
N THR A 120 -1.21 -6.73 2.42
CA THR A 120 -0.43 -7.83 2.99
C THR A 120 -0.59 -9.16 2.26
N GLU A 121 -1.67 -9.33 1.52
CA GLU A 121 -2.03 -10.56 0.80
C GLU A 121 -2.13 -10.35 -0.73
N GLY A 122 -2.94 -11.14 -1.41
CA GLY A 122 -3.08 -11.14 -2.85
C GLY A 122 -1.82 -11.66 -3.54
N LEU A 123 -1.41 -11.04 -4.61
CA LEU A 123 -0.19 -11.37 -5.36
C LEU A 123 1.10 -11.03 -4.58
N TYR A 124 1.00 -10.20 -3.55
CA TYR A 124 2.14 -9.81 -2.70
C TYR A 124 2.45 -10.83 -1.59
N ALA A 125 1.63 -11.86 -1.44
CA ALA A 125 1.88 -12.96 -0.49
C ALA A 125 3.20 -13.68 -0.78
N GLY A 126 3.65 -13.66 -2.06
CA GLY A 126 4.91 -14.27 -2.48
C GLY A 126 4.83 -15.78 -2.66
N ALA A 127 3.61 -16.35 -2.73
CA ALA A 127 3.41 -17.76 -3.04
C ALA A 127 3.56 -18.01 -4.55
N GLY A 128 4.33 -19.03 -4.89
CA GLY A 128 4.62 -19.39 -6.28
C GLY A 128 6.04 -19.93 -6.46
N GLY A 129 6.42 -20.15 -7.71
CA GLY A 129 7.75 -20.64 -8.00
C GLY A 129 7.91 -21.05 -9.46
N TYR A 130 9.01 -21.74 -9.73
CA TYR A 130 9.35 -22.25 -11.04
C TYR A 130 9.58 -23.77 -11.03
N ILE A 131 9.18 -24.43 -12.11
CA ILE A 131 9.53 -25.80 -12.43
C ILE A 131 10.31 -25.76 -13.74
N HIS A 132 11.37 -26.53 -13.86
CA HIS A 132 12.26 -26.57 -15.05
C HIS A 132 12.80 -25.19 -15.48
N TYR A 133 13.19 -24.37 -14.49
CA TYR A 133 13.69 -23.02 -14.72
C TYR A 133 14.78 -22.93 -15.79
N GLY A 134 14.65 -22.00 -16.73
CA GLY A 134 15.61 -21.74 -17.80
C GLY A 134 15.55 -22.74 -18.96
N THR A 135 14.52 -23.57 -19.09
CA THR A 135 14.34 -24.53 -20.19
C THR A 135 13.06 -24.21 -20.98
N GLU A 136 12.88 -24.83 -22.16
CA GLU A 136 11.65 -24.72 -22.94
C GLU A 136 10.43 -25.32 -22.25
N SER A 137 10.63 -26.14 -21.23
CA SER A 137 9.58 -26.74 -20.39
C SER A 137 9.35 -25.96 -19.09
N GLU A 138 9.86 -24.72 -18.98
CA GLU A 138 9.69 -23.90 -17.80
C GLU A 138 8.21 -23.60 -17.51
N VAL A 139 7.82 -23.80 -16.26
CA VAL A 139 6.53 -23.39 -15.73
C VAL A 139 6.75 -22.40 -14.61
N ALA A 140 6.11 -21.24 -14.68
CA ALA A 140 6.07 -20.24 -13.62
C ALA A 140 4.68 -20.19 -12.99
N THR A 141 4.60 -20.18 -11.68
CA THR A 141 3.37 -19.99 -10.93
C THR A 141 3.49 -18.79 -10.01
N GLN A 142 2.40 -18.05 -9.85
CA GLN A 142 2.25 -17.01 -8.84
C GLN A 142 0.82 -17.00 -8.36
N GLU A 143 0.63 -17.22 -7.08
CA GLU A 143 -0.71 -17.38 -6.48
C GLU A 143 -1.19 -16.07 -5.85
N SER A 144 -2.48 -15.79 -5.99
CA SER A 144 -3.16 -14.72 -5.26
C SER A 144 -3.85 -15.32 -4.04
N ILE A 145 -3.29 -15.06 -2.86
CA ILE A 145 -3.85 -15.53 -1.59
C ILE A 145 -4.83 -14.47 -1.07
N ASN A 146 -6.03 -14.91 -0.74
CA ASN A 146 -7.09 -14.03 -0.27
C ASN A 146 -7.79 -14.71 0.92
N THR A 147 -7.61 -14.18 2.13
CA THR A 147 -8.25 -14.72 3.32
C THR A 147 -9.47 -13.89 3.71
N TRP A 148 -10.46 -14.55 4.29
CA TRP A 148 -11.63 -13.86 4.83
C TRP A 148 -11.22 -12.76 5.83
N LYS A 149 -10.25 -13.06 6.70
CA LYS A 149 -9.76 -12.12 7.72
C LYS A 149 -9.21 -10.82 7.11
N ALA A 150 -8.32 -10.94 6.11
CA ALA A 150 -7.69 -9.77 5.50
C ALA A 150 -8.69 -8.95 4.68
N ILE A 151 -9.56 -9.61 3.93
CA ILE A 151 -10.62 -8.96 3.15
C ILE A 151 -11.58 -8.21 4.09
N ASN A 152 -12.09 -8.90 5.11
CA ASN A 152 -13.06 -8.31 6.04
C ASN A 152 -12.50 -7.07 6.74
N ARG A 153 -11.29 -7.12 7.30
CA ARG A 153 -10.68 -5.98 7.97
C ARG A 153 -10.42 -4.80 7.02
N CYS A 154 -10.08 -5.09 5.76
CA CYS A 154 -9.88 -4.06 4.75
C CYS A 154 -11.20 -3.37 4.38
N ILE A 155 -12.27 -4.15 4.18
CA ILE A 155 -13.59 -3.63 3.85
C ILE A 155 -14.17 -2.84 5.02
N VAL A 156 -14.12 -3.36 6.25
CA VAL A 156 -14.56 -2.63 7.45
C VAL A 156 -13.83 -1.30 7.58
N TYR A 157 -12.50 -1.30 7.39
CA TYR A 157 -11.73 -0.06 7.39
C TYR A 157 -12.23 0.94 6.34
N ALA A 158 -12.55 0.47 5.12
CA ALA A 158 -13.05 1.32 4.05
C ALA A 158 -14.39 2.00 4.42
N PHE A 159 -15.31 1.25 5.02
CA PHE A 159 -16.59 1.80 5.48
C PHE A 159 -16.42 2.77 6.63
N GLU A 160 -15.60 2.46 7.64
CA GLU A 160 -15.29 3.37 8.74
C GLU A 160 -14.60 4.64 8.23
N TYR A 161 -13.64 4.52 7.33
CA TYR A 161 -12.99 5.68 6.71
C TYR A 161 -14.00 6.55 5.95
N ALA A 162 -14.90 5.95 5.18
CA ALA A 162 -15.94 6.68 4.46
C ALA A 162 -16.84 7.45 5.40
N LYS A 163 -17.30 6.81 6.48
CA LYS A 163 -18.15 7.41 7.52
C LYS A 163 -17.44 8.59 8.20
N GLN A 164 -16.21 8.40 8.67
CA GLN A 164 -15.42 9.42 9.35
C GLN A 164 -15.10 10.64 8.46
N ASN A 165 -14.97 10.42 7.14
CA ASN A 165 -14.63 11.47 6.17
C ASN A 165 -15.84 11.99 5.37
N GLY A 166 -17.06 11.65 5.78
CA GLY A 166 -18.30 12.13 5.16
C GLY A 166 -18.50 11.65 3.73
N ARG A 167 -17.80 10.59 3.30
CA ARG A 167 -17.98 9.96 1.98
C ARG A 167 -19.30 9.20 1.98
N LYS A 168 -20.01 9.25 0.86
CA LYS A 168 -21.38 8.71 0.76
C LYS A 168 -21.46 7.46 -0.11
N LYS A 169 -20.39 7.10 -0.80
CA LYS A 169 -20.36 5.98 -1.74
C LYS A 169 -19.05 5.21 -1.65
N ILE A 170 -19.14 3.88 -1.70
CA ILE A 170 -17.99 2.98 -1.85
C ILE A 170 -18.26 2.08 -3.05
N THR A 171 -17.28 2.01 -3.95
CA THR A 171 -17.30 1.09 -5.10
C THR A 171 -16.30 -0.04 -4.87
N LEU A 172 -16.75 -1.28 -4.91
CA LEU A 172 -15.86 -2.44 -4.95
C LEU A 172 -15.31 -2.61 -6.38
N CYS A 173 -14.01 -2.45 -6.55
CA CYS A 173 -13.34 -2.74 -7.82
C CYS A 173 -12.86 -4.19 -7.82
N ALA A 174 -13.56 -5.07 -8.51
CA ALA A 174 -13.30 -6.50 -8.56
C ALA A 174 -13.50 -7.08 -9.97
N LYS A 175 -13.16 -8.35 -10.16
CA LYS A 175 -13.29 -9.07 -11.44
C LYS A 175 -13.87 -10.47 -11.21
N THR A 176 -15.07 -10.56 -10.64
CA THR A 176 -15.71 -11.81 -10.22
C THR A 176 -16.02 -12.75 -11.38
N ASN A 177 -16.23 -12.23 -12.59
CA ASN A 177 -16.47 -13.03 -13.79
C ASN A 177 -15.24 -13.84 -14.28
N VAL A 178 -14.05 -13.56 -13.75
CA VAL A 178 -12.79 -14.26 -14.09
C VAL A 178 -12.14 -14.85 -12.85
N LEU A 179 -12.04 -14.06 -11.79
CA LEU A 179 -11.42 -14.48 -10.52
C LEU A 179 -12.52 -15.02 -9.58
N THR A 180 -13.15 -16.08 -10.02
CA THR A 180 -14.39 -16.63 -9.47
C THR A 180 -14.33 -17.13 -8.02
N TYR A 181 -13.15 -17.33 -7.47
CA TYR A 181 -12.99 -17.70 -6.06
C TYR A 181 -12.54 -16.50 -5.22
N ALA A 182 -11.43 -15.85 -5.60
CA ALA A 182 -10.87 -14.76 -4.83
C ALA A 182 -11.80 -13.55 -4.79
N HIS A 183 -12.29 -13.09 -5.95
CA HIS A 183 -13.12 -11.89 -6.01
C HIS A 183 -14.59 -12.15 -5.63
N ASP A 184 -15.09 -13.39 -5.75
CA ASP A 184 -16.36 -13.78 -5.14
C ASP A 184 -16.30 -13.63 -3.61
N LEU A 185 -15.21 -14.03 -2.98
CA LEU A 185 -15.02 -13.85 -1.54
C LEU A 185 -15.04 -12.34 -1.16
N TRP A 186 -14.38 -11.48 -1.95
CA TRP A 186 -14.43 -10.03 -1.78
C TRP A 186 -15.84 -9.48 -1.89
N GLU A 187 -16.59 -9.87 -2.91
CA GLU A 187 -17.94 -9.38 -3.17
C GLU A 187 -18.92 -9.77 -2.06
N ARG A 188 -18.89 -11.04 -1.64
CA ARG A 188 -19.76 -11.51 -0.54
C ARG A 188 -19.49 -10.79 0.76
N ILE A 189 -18.23 -10.61 1.15
CA ILE A 189 -17.86 -9.90 2.37
C ILE A 189 -18.22 -8.42 2.26
N PHE A 190 -18.02 -7.81 1.09
CA PHE A 190 -18.36 -6.40 0.86
C PHE A 190 -19.84 -6.12 1.11
N TYR A 191 -20.72 -6.90 0.52
CA TYR A 191 -22.16 -6.73 0.72
C TYR A 191 -22.65 -7.19 2.10
N ASP A 192 -21.92 -8.07 2.77
CA ASP A 192 -22.24 -8.44 4.14
C ASP A 192 -21.93 -7.32 5.12
N VAL A 193 -20.74 -6.74 5.04
CA VAL A 193 -20.33 -5.58 5.84
C VAL A 193 -21.20 -4.35 5.54
N ALA A 194 -21.59 -4.12 4.28
CA ALA A 194 -22.41 -2.99 3.88
C ALA A 194 -23.75 -2.91 4.63
N LYS A 195 -24.27 -4.02 5.12
CA LYS A 195 -25.52 -4.05 5.91
C LYS A 195 -25.44 -3.25 7.20
N ASP A 196 -24.23 -3.12 7.76
CA ASP A 196 -23.98 -2.36 9.00
C ASP A 196 -23.81 -0.86 8.74
N TYR A 197 -23.77 -0.44 7.45
CA TYR A 197 -23.56 0.96 7.03
C TYR A 197 -24.64 1.44 6.04
N PRO A 198 -25.92 1.43 6.41
CA PRO A 198 -27.03 1.73 5.48
C PRO A 198 -27.00 3.16 4.91
N GLU A 199 -26.23 4.06 5.53
CA GLU A 199 -26.04 5.44 5.08
C GLU A 199 -25.03 5.59 3.92
N ILE A 200 -24.30 4.53 3.58
CA ILE A 200 -23.27 4.53 2.54
C ILE A 200 -23.78 3.75 1.33
N GLU A 201 -23.88 4.41 0.19
CA GLU A 201 -24.20 3.77 -1.09
C GLU A 201 -23.08 2.82 -1.51
N THR A 202 -23.46 1.64 -1.98
CA THR A 202 -22.51 0.64 -2.49
C THR A 202 -22.65 0.44 -3.99
N ASP A 203 -21.52 0.23 -4.66
CA ASP A 203 -21.45 0.01 -6.10
C ASP A 203 -20.39 -1.03 -6.42
N TYR A 204 -20.47 -1.63 -7.61
CA TYR A 204 -19.53 -2.61 -8.13
C TYR A 204 -19.00 -2.14 -9.50
N GLY A 205 -17.66 -2.14 -9.69
CA GLY A 205 -16.98 -1.72 -10.90
C GLY A 205 -15.94 -2.73 -11.42
#